data_bfdd468dc5510884f4dcb0340d131665
#
_entry.id   bfdd468dc5510884f4dcb0340d131665
#
_cell.length_a   1.000
_cell.length_b   1.000
_cell.length_c   1.000
_cell.angle_alpha   90.00
_cell.angle_beta   90.00
_cell.angle_gamma   90.00
#
_symmetry.space_group_name_H-M   'P 1'
#
loop_
_entity.id
_entity.type
_entity.pdbx_description
1 polymer ?
#
loop_
_entity_poly.entity_id
_entity_poly.type
_entity_poly.pdbx_seq_one_letter_code
_entity_poly.pdbx_strand_id
1 'polypeptide(L)'
;MTAVAVLVVLVLLTAAVAVWLVVRLRRQSSATEARAGEAERLRDELGRRADVLEAANRCARALSSSLELDQAFKAFIREVRGLVPFDRMAIVLSEEGSAQVMAVAGVGAEQVLPPGSARPITGTLLQEILRTGRPAYRRDMQQAEYPEEERFGELGLRSRFVTPLFIGARTIGMLSLVRREPNAFTEEEMELVGLLGRLVASAVQNIRAYEAERKTVEELRRLSALRADFVSLVSHELRTPMAAVIGSAQTLQLRWRELTADQRESFLELIAGETSRLATLISDVLDTSRIDAGTFTFRFSDVDLGQLIRDSVATAEVSSDEVAVRADVREPLPVVRGDPERLRQVLMNLLDNAIKYSPAGDEVQVRAYAEDGRVRIDVRDRGPGIAREDQRLIFEKFGRVTAGNTRPGTGLGLFIARSIAEAHGGTLEVASALERGAVFTLDLPGSQA
;
A
#
# COMPACT_ATOMS: atom_id res chain seq x y z
N MET A 1 22.11 43.82 -103.71
CA MET A 1 22.09 42.50 -102.97
C MET A 1 22.30 42.61 -101.46
N THR A 2 22.80 43.67 -100.93
CA THR A 2 23.13 43.85 -99.47
C THR A 2 21.92 44.16 -98.57
N ALA A 3 20.91 44.84 -98.99
CA ALA A 3 19.73 45.24 -98.20
C ALA A 3 18.82 44.03 -97.83
N VAL A 4 18.64 43.12 -98.77
CA VAL A 4 17.81 41.91 -98.60
C VAL A 4 18.44 40.95 -97.61
N ALA A 5 19.76 40.79 -97.63
CA ALA A 5 20.48 39.91 -96.67
C ALA A 5 20.42 40.43 -95.20
N VAL A 6 20.49 41.77 -95.06
CA VAL A 6 20.35 42.40 -93.73
C VAL A 6 18.92 42.25 -93.17
N LEU A 7 17.91 42.34 -94.03
CA LEU A 7 16.52 42.15 -93.61
C LEU A 7 16.23 40.69 -93.18
N VAL A 8 16.77 39.71 -93.91
CA VAL A 8 16.62 38.30 -93.58
C VAL A 8 17.30 37.99 -92.27
N VAL A 9 18.50 38.54 -92.02
CA VAL A 9 19.22 38.32 -90.73
C VAL A 9 18.43 38.97 -89.58
N LEU A 10 17.83 40.13 -89.80
CA LEU A 10 17.03 40.77 -88.74
C LEU A 10 15.75 39.98 -88.37
N VAL A 11 15.07 39.45 -89.41
CA VAL A 11 13.88 38.59 -89.23
C VAL A 11 14.25 37.29 -88.55
N LEU A 12 15.40 36.67 -88.84
CA LEU A 12 15.86 35.47 -88.16
C LEU A 12 16.24 35.71 -86.68
N LEU A 13 16.87 36.85 -86.40
CA LEU A 13 17.22 37.25 -85.01
C LEU A 13 15.94 37.56 -84.17
N THR A 14 14.96 38.24 -84.76
CA THR A 14 13.68 38.49 -84.06
C THR A 14 12.91 37.21 -83.82
N ALA A 15 12.87 36.29 -84.74
CA ALA A 15 12.28 34.96 -84.60
C ALA A 15 13.00 34.12 -83.52
N ALA A 16 14.35 34.13 -83.49
CA ALA A 16 15.13 33.44 -82.46
C ALA A 16 14.90 34.01 -81.07
N VAL A 17 14.83 35.34 -80.88
CA VAL A 17 14.51 36.00 -79.62
C VAL A 17 13.08 35.70 -79.21
N ALA A 18 12.10 35.66 -80.12
CA ALA A 18 10.73 35.29 -79.78
C ALA A 18 10.62 33.83 -79.31
N VAL A 19 11.26 32.93 -80.02
CA VAL A 19 11.32 31.50 -79.60
C VAL A 19 12.00 31.36 -78.22
N TRP A 20 13.11 32.04 -78.01
CA TRP A 20 13.80 32.01 -76.70
C TRP A 20 12.91 32.57 -75.60
N LEU A 21 12.19 33.65 -75.84
CA LEU A 21 11.27 34.27 -74.85
C LEU A 21 10.12 33.31 -74.52
N VAL A 22 9.51 32.66 -75.50
CA VAL A 22 8.45 31.67 -75.32
C VAL A 22 8.94 30.45 -74.51
N VAL A 23 10.14 29.92 -74.82
CA VAL A 23 10.72 28.83 -74.10
C VAL A 23 11.02 29.22 -72.62
N ARG A 24 11.53 30.42 -72.41
CA ARG A 24 11.84 30.94 -71.09
C ARG A 24 10.54 31.18 -70.31
N LEU A 25 9.49 31.73 -70.83
CA LEU A 25 8.18 31.94 -70.23
C LEU A 25 7.54 30.56 -69.86
N ARG A 26 7.59 29.58 -70.77
CA ARG A 26 7.09 28.24 -70.50
C ARG A 26 7.84 27.60 -69.34
N ARG A 27 9.18 27.71 -69.29
CA ARG A 27 9.99 27.17 -68.16
C ARG A 27 9.65 27.85 -66.83
N GLN A 28 9.39 29.15 -66.82
CA GLN A 28 8.98 29.89 -65.63
C GLN A 28 7.55 29.50 -65.21
N SER A 29 6.60 29.35 -66.14
CA SER A 29 5.24 28.90 -65.84
C SER A 29 5.24 27.49 -65.24
N SER A 30 5.96 26.55 -65.85
CA SER A 30 6.05 25.17 -65.29
C SER A 30 6.73 25.11 -63.94
N ALA A 31 7.73 25.94 -63.67
CA ALA A 31 8.37 26.04 -62.37
C ALA A 31 7.45 26.66 -61.28
N THR A 32 6.61 27.64 -61.66
CA THR A 32 5.61 28.21 -60.72
C THR A 32 4.46 27.25 -60.44
N GLU A 33 4.00 26.52 -61.46
CA GLU A 33 2.98 25.48 -61.30
C GLU A 33 3.48 24.31 -60.41
N ALA A 34 4.73 23.88 -60.60
CA ALA A 34 5.35 22.85 -59.74
C ALA A 34 5.45 23.30 -58.27
N ARG A 35 5.88 24.56 -58.01
CA ARG A 35 5.94 25.14 -56.67
C ARG A 35 4.55 25.32 -56.05
N ALA A 36 3.55 25.70 -56.82
CA ALA A 36 2.17 25.84 -56.38
C ALA A 36 1.62 24.45 -55.94
N GLY A 37 1.84 23.42 -56.76
CA GLY A 37 1.45 22.05 -56.41
C GLY A 37 2.18 21.47 -55.19
N GLU A 38 3.46 21.81 -55.00
CA GLU A 38 4.22 21.43 -53.79
C GLU A 38 3.69 22.15 -52.53
N ALA A 39 3.42 23.44 -52.65
CA ALA A 39 2.84 24.24 -51.57
C ALA A 39 1.43 23.76 -51.15
N GLU A 40 0.61 23.35 -52.11
CA GLU A 40 -0.72 22.80 -51.86
C GLU A 40 -0.61 21.42 -51.14
N ARG A 41 0.27 20.55 -51.60
CA ARG A 41 0.55 19.27 -50.91
C ARG A 41 1.03 19.47 -49.46
N LEU A 42 1.95 20.42 -49.26
CA LEU A 42 2.48 20.74 -47.93
C LEU A 42 1.39 21.32 -47.01
N ARG A 43 0.50 22.14 -47.56
CA ARG A 43 -0.65 22.70 -46.83
C ARG A 43 -1.63 21.62 -46.41
N ASP A 44 -1.92 20.66 -47.29
CA ASP A 44 -2.82 19.54 -47.00
C ASP A 44 -2.19 18.60 -45.95
N GLU A 45 -0.89 18.37 -46.02
CA GLU A 45 -0.17 17.56 -45.01
C GLU A 45 -0.17 18.27 -43.66
N LEU A 46 0.09 19.57 -43.61
CA LEU A 46 0.02 20.36 -42.38
C LEU A 46 -1.38 20.40 -41.79
N GLY A 47 -2.42 20.52 -42.64
CA GLY A 47 -3.82 20.44 -42.20
C GLY A 47 -4.14 19.14 -41.54
N ARG A 48 -3.79 18.00 -42.18
CA ARG A 48 -3.99 16.67 -41.61
C ARG A 48 -3.26 16.46 -40.28
N ARG A 49 -2.01 16.95 -40.20
CA ARG A 49 -1.25 16.88 -38.91
C ARG A 49 -1.89 17.73 -37.81
N ALA A 50 -2.43 18.89 -38.13
CA ALA A 50 -3.15 19.74 -37.18
C ALA A 50 -4.42 19.04 -36.66
N ASP A 51 -5.20 18.42 -37.54
CA ASP A 51 -6.42 17.68 -37.17
C ASP A 51 -6.10 16.50 -36.26
N VAL A 52 -5.03 15.73 -36.52
CA VAL A 52 -4.56 14.64 -35.67
C VAL A 52 -4.13 15.13 -34.28
N LEU A 53 -3.40 16.25 -34.22
CA LEU A 53 -2.97 16.85 -32.96
C LEU A 53 -4.14 17.37 -32.14
N GLU A 54 -5.15 18.00 -32.77
CA GLU A 54 -6.34 18.46 -32.08
C GLU A 54 -7.14 17.28 -31.51
N ALA A 55 -7.28 16.23 -32.30
CA ALA A 55 -7.92 14.98 -31.89
C ALA A 55 -7.21 14.32 -30.69
N ALA A 56 -5.88 14.19 -30.77
CA ALA A 56 -5.07 13.68 -29.67
C ALA A 56 -5.24 14.53 -28.39
N ASN A 57 -5.32 15.84 -28.54
CA ASN A 57 -5.52 16.76 -27.42
C ASN A 57 -6.91 16.60 -26.75
N ARG A 58 -7.97 16.35 -27.53
CA ARG A 58 -9.30 16.03 -26.97
C ARG A 58 -9.26 14.73 -26.18
N CYS A 59 -8.63 13.68 -26.73
CA CYS A 59 -8.45 12.41 -26.05
C CYS A 59 -7.61 12.52 -24.76
N ALA A 60 -6.54 13.31 -24.79
CA ALA A 60 -5.71 13.56 -23.61
C ALA A 60 -6.50 14.29 -22.50
N ARG A 61 -7.32 15.29 -22.87
CA ARG A 61 -8.21 15.96 -21.90
C ARG A 61 -9.26 15.02 -21.33
N ALA A 62 -9.83 14.14 -22.14
CA ALA A 62 -10.79 13.14 -21.70
C ALA A 62 -10.16 12.17 -20.69
N LEU A 63 -8.93 11.69 -20.95
CA LEU A 63 -8.17 10.83 -20.02
C LEU A 63 -7.77 11.55 -18.73
N SER A 64 -7.59 12.86 -18.76
CA SER A 64 -7.25 13.68 -17.59
C SER A 64 -8.47 14.22 -16.84
N SER A 65 -9.69 13.92 -17.30
CA SER A 65 -10.93 14.46 -16.73
C SER A 65 -11.33 13.83 -15.40
N SER A 66 -10.75 12.70 -15.05
CA SER A 66 -11.00 11.98 -13.80
C SER A 66 -9.72 11.29 -13.30
N LEU A 67 -9.62 11.14 -11.99
CA LEU A 67 -8.59 10.32 -11.32
C LEU A 67 -9.01 8.86 -11.18
N GLU A 68 -10.23 8.52 -11.60
CA GLU A 68 -10.71 7.14 -11.65
C GLU A 68 -10.57 6.60 -13.08
N LEU A 69 -9.83 5.49 -13.24
CA LEU A 69 -9.54 4.88 -14.54
C LEU A 69 -10.80 4.59 -15.36
N ASP A 70 -11.85 4.07 -14.71
CA ASP A 70 -13.12 3.73 -15.38
C ASP A 70 -13.79 4.96 -16.02
N GLN A 71 -13.86 6.06 -15.29
CA GLN A 71 -14.47 7.31 -15.79
C GLN A 71 -13.62 7.95 -16.90
N ALA A 72 -12.30 7.98 -16.71
CA ALA A 72 -11.37 8.50 -17.70
C ALA A 72 -11.45 7.71 -19.02
N PHE A 73 -11.51 6.37 -18.93
CA PHE A 73 -11.61 5.53 -20.12
C PHE A 73 -12.97 5.63 -20.82
N LYS A 74 -14.08 5.76 -20.08
CA LYS A 74 -15.40 6.01 -20.69
C LYS A 74 -15.44 7.33 -21.46
N ALA A 75 -14.83 8.37 -20.92
CA ALA A 75 -14.71 9.65 -21.62
C ALA A 75 -13.82 9.53 -22.85
N PHE A 76 -12.68 8.89 -22.75
CA PHE A 76 -11.75 8.62 -23.85
C PHE A 76 -12.39 7.83 -24.99
N ILE A 77 -13.12 6.76 -24.70
CA ILE A 77 -13.79 5.92 -25.70
C ILE A 77 -14.80 6.74 -26.52
N ARG A 78 -15.50 7.68 -25.89
CA ARG A 78 -16.44 8.58 -26.62
C ARG A 78 -15.72 9.48 -27.62
N GLU A 79 -14.56 10.03 -27.24
CA GLU A 79 -13.74 10.85 -28.16
C GLU A 79 -13.17 10.02 -29.31
N VAL A 80 -12.64 8.82 -29.01
CA VAL A 80 -12.06 7.93 -30.03
C VAL A 80 -13.09 7.52 -31.08
N ARG A 81 -14.35 7.31 -30.70
CA ARG A 81 -15.41 6.92 -31.65
C ARG A 81 -15.63 7.94 -32.77
N GLY A 82 -15.40 9.23 -32.50
CA GLY A 82 -15.46 10.30 -33.50
C GLY A 82 -14.22 10.40 -34.39
N LEU A 83 -13.13 9.72 -34.05
CA LEU A 83 -11.84 9.81 -34.75
C LEU A 83 -11.53 8.59 -35.59
N VAL A 84 -11.68 7.41 -34.98
CA VAL A 84 -11.46 6.12 -35.62
C VAL A 84 -12.72 5.28 -35.39
N PRO A 85 -13.53 5.08 -36.45
CA PRO A 85 -14.71 4.23 -36.33
C PRO A 85 -14.35 2.82 -35.87
N PHE A 86 -15.11 2.27 -34.93
CA PHE A 86 -14.96 0.90 -34.44
C PHE A 86 -16.30 0.29 -34.08
N ASP A 87 -16.43 -1.01 -34.27
CA ASP A 87 -17.57 -1.77 -33.79
C ASP A 87 -17.37 -2.22 -32.33
N ARG A 88 -16.12 -2.52 -31.96
CA ARG A 88 -15.72 -2.84 -30.60
C ARG A 88 -14.35 -2.22 -30.28
N MET A 89 -14.20 -1.71 -29.08
CA MET A 89 -12.93 -1.20 -28.53
C MET A 89 -12.75 -1.75 -27.11
N ALA A 90 -11.51 -2.11 -26.74
CA ALA A 90 -11.17 -2.54 -25.39
C ALA A 90 -9.78 -2.03 -24.98
N ILE A 91 -9.65 -1.67 -23.71
CA ILE A 91 -8.39 -1.39 -23.01
C ILE A 91 -8.16 -2.54 -22.05
N VAL A 92 -7.07 -3.27 -22.24
CA VAL A 92 -6.70 -4.45 -21.45
C VAL A 92 -5.31 -4.23 -20.85
N LEU A 93 -5.19 -4.38 -19.53
CA LEU A 93 -3.92 -4.30 -18.82
C LEU A 93 -3.49 -5.69 -18.35
N SER A 94 -2.20 -5.87 -18.19
CA SER A 94 -1.59 -7.07 -17.60
C SER A 94 -1.31 -6.79 -16.12
N GLU A 95 -1.91 -7.58 -15.22
CA GLU A 95 -1.68 -7.53 -13.78
C GLU A 95 -1.45 -8.94 -13.25
N GLU A 96 -0.33 -9.16 -12.56
CA GLU A 96 0.01 -10.43 -11.90
C GLU A 96 -0.15 -11.69 -12.78
N GLY A 97 0.18 -11.58 -14.08
CA GLY A 97 0.04 -12.70 -15.00
C GLY A 97 -1.37 -12.93 -15.56
N SER A 98 -2.32 -12.05 -15.25
CA SER A 98 -3.69 -12.04 -15.79
C SER A 98 -3.94 -10.81 -16.67
N ALA A 99 -4.83 -10.99 -17.66
CA ALA A 99 -5.36 -9.92 -18.49
C ALA A 99 -6.59 -9.32 -17.81
N GLN A 100 -6.52 -8.06 -17.41
CA GLN A 100 -7.62 -7.33 -16.81
C GLN A 100 -8.24 -6.37 -17.82
N VAL A 101 -9.53 -6.53 -18.09
CA VAL A 101 -10.29 -5.62 -18.97
C VAL A 101 -10.67 -4.38 -18.19
N MET A 102 -10.03 -3.26 -18.51
CA MET A 102 -10.27 -1.99 -17.83
C MET A 102 -11.50 -1.26 -18.37
N ALA A 103 -11.66 -1.28 -19.70
CA ALA A 103 -12.79 -0.66 -20.35
C ALA A 103 -13.09 -1.37 -21.68
N VAL A 104 -14.36 -1.42 -22.04
CA VAL A 104 -14.83 -1.97 -23.30
C VAL A 104 -16.06 -1.19 -23.77
N ALA A 105 -16.20 -1.02 -25.08
CA ALA A 105 -17.38 -0.43 -25.69
C ALA A 105 -17.71 -1.08 -27.04
N GLY A 106 -18.97 -1.03 -27.43
CA GLY A 106 -19.46 -1.51 -28.72
C GLY A 106 -20.03 -2.94 -28.65
N VAL A 107 -19.95 -3.66 -29.76
CA VAL A 107 -20.59 -4.96 -29.94
C VAL A 107 -20.09 -5.98 -28.90
N GLY A 108 -21.01 -6.64 -28.20
CA GLY A 108 -20.71 -7.68 -27.23
C GLY A 108 -19.95 -7.18 -25.99
N ALA A 109 -20.00 -5.88 -25.64
CA ALA A 109 -19.25 -5.30 -24.54
C ALA A 109 -19.58 -5.93 -23.17
N GLU A 110 -20.83 -6.35 -22.96
CA GLU A 110 -21.28 -6.98 -21.70
C GLU A 110 -21.17 -8.51 -21.73
N GLN A 111 -21.08 -9.11 -22.93
CA GLN A 111 -21.13 -10.55 -23.13
C GLN A 111 -19.74 -11.18 -23.26
N VAL A 112 -18.84 -10.49 -23.91
CA VAL A 112 -17.47 -10.97 -24.19
C VAL A 112 -16.46 -10.06 -23.53
N LEU A 113 -15.79 -10.55 -22.50
CA LEU A 113 -14.78 -9.81 -21.74
C LEU A 113 -15.31 -8.45 -21.22
N PRO A 114 -16.31 -8.46 -20.32
CA PRO A 114 -16.85 -7.21 -19.76
C PRO A 114 -15.81 -6.50 -18.91
N PRO A 115 -15.98 -5.19 -18.64
CA PRO A 115 -15.10 -4.43 -17.73
C PRO A 115 -14.98 -5.10 -16.37
N GLY A 116 -13.77 -5.12 -15.79
CA GLY A 116 -13.46 -5.78 -14.52
C GLY A 116 -13.23 -7.29 -14.62
N SER A 117 -13.44 -7.92 -15.81
CA SER A 117 -13.11 -9.33 -15.97
C SER A 117 -11.60 -9.55 -16.03
N ALA A 118 -11.11 -10.60 -15.35
CA ALA A 118 -9.73 -11.05 -15.40
C ALA A 118 -9.65 -12.45 -16.03
N ARG A 119 -8.62 -12.69 -16.87
CA ARG A 119 -8.39 -13.96 -17.52
C ARG A 119 -6.90 -14.27 -17.63
N PRO A 120 -6.50 -15.55 -17.70
CA PRO A 120 -5.12 -15.91 -17.97
C PRO A 120 -4.63 -15.30 -19.29
N ILE A 121 -3.40 -14.82 -19.29
CA ILE A 121 -2.76 -14.23 -20.49
C ILE A 121 -2.34 -15.32 -21.47
N THR A 122 -2.09 -16.52 -20.99
CA THR A 122 -1.52 -17.62 -21.77
C THR A 122 -2.35 -17.93 -23.02
N GLY A 123 -1.69 -17.96 -24.17
CA GLY A 123 -2.29 -18.28 -25.47
C GLY A 123 -3.11 -17.15 -26.10
N THR A 124 -3.13 -15.95 -25.51
CA THR A 124 -3.88 -14.78 -26.05
C THR A 124 -2.99 -13.87 -26.89
N LEU A 125 -3.59 -13.02 -27.71
CA LEU A 125 -2.86 -11.97 -28.45
C LEU A 125 -2.16 -10.99 -27.47
N LEU A 126 -2.72 -10.78 -26.28
CA LEU A 126 -2.07 -9.96 -25.26
C LEU A 126 -0.70 -10.54 -24.86
N GLN A 127 -0.55 -11.86 -24.73
CA GLN A 127 0.74 -12.49 -24.44
C GLN A 127 1.78 -12.14 -25.49
N GLU A 128 1.40 -12.19 -26.76
CA GLU A 128 2.29 -11.84 -27.86
C GLU A 128 2.68 -10.37 -27.83
N ILE A 129 1.71 -9.47 -27.62
CA ILE A 129 1.95 -8.03 -27.51
C ILE A 129 2.88 -7.71 -26.34
N LEU A 130 2.71 -8.36 -25.19
CA LEU A 130 3.58 -8.17 -24.03
C LEU A 130 5.02 -8.63 -24.30
N ARG A 131 5.19 -9.72 -25.06
CA ARG A 131 6.49 -10.29 -25.41
C ARG A 131 7.22 -9.49 -26.48
N THR A 132 6.49 -9.04 -27.52
CA THR A 132 7.09 -8.41 -28.70
C THR A 132 7.18 -6.89 -28.60
N GLY A 133 6.28 -6.27 -27.84
CA GLY A 133 6.09 -4.82 -27.82
C GLY A 133 5.68 -4.23 -29.18
N ARG A 134 5.16 -5.03 -30.10
CA ARG A 134 4.80 -4.60 -31.46
C ARG A 134 3.29 -4.56 -31.64
N PRO A 135 2.76 -3.60 -32.41
CA PRO A 135 1.36 -3.61 -32.79
C PRO A 135 1.06 -4.84 -33.67
N ALA A 136 -0.17 -5.32 -33.59
CA ALA A 136 -0.65 -6.43 -34.39
C ALA A 136 -1.90 -6.04 -35.17
N TYR A 137 -1.94 -6.42 -36.46
CA TYR A 137 -3.10 -6.23 -37.32
C TYR A 137 -3.60 -7.57 -37.87
N ARG A 138 -4.76 -7.99 -37.35
CA ARG A 138 -5.50 -9.14 -37.85
C ARG A 138 -6.46 -8.65 -38.93
N ARG A 139 -6.09 -8.85 -40.19
CA ARG A 139 -6.85 -8.37 -41.37
C ARG A 139 -8.20 -9.05 -41.51
N ASP A 140 -8.26 -10.33 -41.22
CA ASP A 140 -9.47 -11.14 -41.21
C ASP A 140 -9.35 -12.25 -40.15
N MET A 141 -10.27 -12.24 -39.15
CA MET A 141 -10.32 -13.25 -38.09
C MET A 141 -11.26 -14.43 -38.41
N GLN A 142 -11.55 -14.66 -39.68
CA GLN A 142 -12.35 -15.82 -40.10
C GLN A 142 -11.68 -17.15 -39.66
N GLN A 143 -10.33 -17.17 -39.66
CA GLN A 143 -9.54 -18.20 -39.02
C GLN A 143 -8.95 -17.66 -37.73
N ALA A 144 -9.52 -18.07 -36.60
CA ALA A 144 -9.06 -17.64 -35.30
C ALA A 144 -7.67 -18.21 -35.00
N GLU A 145 -6.75 -17.35 -34.60
CA GLU A 145 -5.42 -17.71 -34.10
C GLU A 145 -5.35 -17.66 -32.56
N TYR A 146 -6.26 -16.91 -31.96
CA TYR A 146 -6.33 -16.71 -30.51
C TYR A 146 -7.73 -17.05 -29.97
N PRO A 147 -7.86 -17.58 -28.75
CA PRO A 147 -9.15 -18.02 -28.20
C PRO A 147 -10.23 -16.94 -28.14
N GLU A 148 -9.82 -15.68 -27.95
CA GLU A 148 -10.76 -14.57 -27.95
C GLU A 148 -11.36 -14.25 -29.34
N GLU A 149 -10.67 -14.62 -30.44
CA GLU A 149 -11.10 -14.33 -31.82
C GLU A 149 -12.30 -15.20 -32.24
N GLU A 150 -12.42 -16.42 -31.71
CA GLU A 150 -13.59 -17.27 -31.95
C GLU A 150 -14.88 -16.55 -31.53
N ARG A 151 -14.88 -15.96 -30.32
CA ARG A 151 -16.01 -15.22 -29.81
C ARG A 151 -16.29 -13.92 -30.57
N PHE A 152 -15.23 -13.28 -31.10
CA PHE A 152 -15.39 -12.11 -31.95
C PHE A 152 -16.03 -12.50 -33.29
N GLY A 153 -15.67 -13.65 -33.84
CA GLY A 153 -16.28 -14.22 -35.04
C GLY A 153 -17.78 -14.49 -34.89
N GLU A 154 -18.20 -15.05 -33.73
CA GLU A 154 -19.63 -15.26 -33.40
C GLU A 154 -20.44 -13.94 -33.39
N LEU A 155 -19.78 -12.82 -33.07
CA LEU A 155 -20.38 -11.47 -33.07
C LEU A 155 -20.30 -10.79 -34.46
N GLY A 156 -19.78 -11.48 -35.48
CA GLY A 156 -19.59 -10.95 -36.82
C GLY A 156 -18.46 -9.93 -36.96
N LEU A 157 -17.49 -9.94 -36.03
CA LEU A 157 -16.32 -9.09 -36.07
C LEU A 157 -15.21 -9.76 -36.86
N ARG A 158 -14.58 -9.05 -37.84
CA ARG A 158 -13.71 -9.63 -38.85
C ARG A 158 -12.29 -9.09 -38.83
N SER A 159 -12.06 -7.82 -38.57
CA SER A 159 -10.72 -7.25 -38.51
C SER A 159 -10.41 -6.63 -37.15
N ARG A 160 -9.14 -6.75 -36.71
CA ARG A 160 -8.70 -6.26 -35.39
C ARG A 160 -7.34 -5.61 -35.51
N PHE A 161 -7.24 -4.38 -35.00
CA PHE A 161 -5.95 -3.72 -34.77
C PHE A 161 -5.69 -3.54 -33.28
N VAL A 162 -4.46 -3.85 -32.87
CA VAL A 162 -4.01 -3.79 -31.48
C VAL A 162 -2.71 -3.01 -31.39
N THR A 163 -2.67 -2.05 -30.49
CA THR A 163 -1.44 -1.30 -30.15
C THR A 163 -1.02 -1.59 -28.72
N PRO A 164 0.28 -1.80 -28.44
CA PRO A 164 0.80 -1.98 -27.09
C PRO A 164 0.70 -0.67 -26.29
N LEU A 165 0.50 -0.82 -24.98
CA LEU A 165 0.55 0.26 -24.00
C LEU A 165 1.89 0.21 -23.26
N PHE A 166 2.72 1.26 -23.38
CA PHE A 166 4.06 1.31 -22.83
C PHE A 166 4.18 2.25 -21.63
N ILE A 167 4.85 1.78 -20.56
CA ILE A 167 5.40 2.64 -19.51
C ILE A 167 6.93 2.44 -19.52
N GLY A 168 7.66 3.46 -19.94
CA GLY A 168 9.08 3.33 -20.22
C GLY A 168 9.34 2.29 -21.33
N ALA A 169 10.16 1.27 -21.06
CA ALA A 169 10.46 0.17 -21.96
C ALA A 169 9.54 -1.05 -21.79
N ARG A 170 8.63 -1.03 -20.82
CA ARG A 170 7.77 -2.18 -20.49
C ARG A 170 6.39 -2.02 -21.11
N THR A 171 5.92 -3.08 -21.79
CA THR A 171 4.53 -3.19 -22.22
C THR A 171 3.66 -3.59 -21.01
N ILE A 172 2.62 -2.81 -20.73
CA ILE A 172 1.71 -3.02 -19.60
C ILE A 172 0.33 -3.54 -20.02
N GLY A 173 0.06 -3.59 -21.31
CA GLY A 173 -1.23 -3.98 -21.84
C GLY A 173 -1.39 -3.63 -23.30
N MET A 174 -2.64 -3.55 -23.74
CA MET A 174 -2.99 -3.23 -25.13
C MET A 174 -4.27 -2.38 -25.23
N LEU A 175 -4.33 -1.59 -26.30
CA LEU A 175 -5.54 -0.98 -26.81
C LEU A 175 -5.96 -1.74 -28.06
N SER A 176 -7.18 -2.25 -28.11
CA SER A 176 -7.71 -3.09 -29.20
C SER A 176 -8.94 -2.43 -29.82
N LEU A 177 -8.94 -2.27 -31.15
CA LEU A 177 -10.07 -1.86 -31.96
C LEU A 177 -10.46 -3.00 -32.90
N VAL A 178 -11.75 -3.23 -33.08
CA VAL A 178 -12.28 -4.34 -33.90
C VAL A 178 -13.40 -3.80 -34.78
N ARG A 179 -13.46 -4.29 -36.04
CA ARG A 179 -14.50 -3.95 -37.03
C ARG A 179 -15.14 -5.20 -37.63
N ARG A 180 -16.35 -5.04 -38.16
CA ARG A 180 -17.10 -6.12 -38.84
C ARG A 180 -16.57 -6.41 -40.23
N GLU A 181 -15.94 -5.45 -40.87
CA GLU A 181 -15.38 -5.60 -42.22
C GLU A 181 -13.98 -6.18 -42.15
N PRO A 182 -13.58 -7.07 -43.07
CA PRO A 182 -12.21 -7.52 -43.17
C PRO A 182 -11.32 -6.40 -43.74
N ASN A 183 -10.05 -6.40 -43.36
CA ASN A 183 -9.04 -5.42 -43.84
C ASN A 183 -9.47 -3.94 -43.70
N ALA A 184 -10.19 -3.62 -42.62
CA ALA A 184 -10.91 -2.35 -42.50
C ALA A 184 -10.06 -1.17 -41.95
N PHE A 185 -8.83 -1.40 -41.48
CA PHE A 185 -7.97 -0.35 -40.93
C PHE A 185 -6.96 0.16 -41.94
N THR A 186 -6.88 1.48 -42.13
CA THR A 186 -5.86 2.16 -42.95
C THR A 186 -4.57 2.36 -42.15
N GLU A 187 -3.46 2.65 -42.85
CA GLU A 187 -2.18 2.95 -42.18
C GLU A 187 -2.29 4.21 -41.29
N GLU A 188 -2.99 5.22 -41.76
CA GLU A 188 -3.21 6.47 -41.01
C GLU A 188 -4.00 6.22 -39.72
N GLU A 189 -5.05 5.41 -39.78
CA GLU A 189 -5.83 5.04 -38.59
C GLU A 189 -4.98 4.22 -37.59
N MET A 190 -4.15 3.30 -38.09
CA MET A 190 -3.25 2.49 -37.24
C MET A 190 -2.19 3.36 -36.54
N GLU A 191 -1.64 4.36 -37.21
CA GLU A 191 -0.73 5.34 -36.60
C GLU A 191 -1.42 6.16 -35.52
N LEU A 192 -2.64 6.65 -35.79
CA LEU A 192 -3.45 7.40 -34.84
C LEU A 192 -3.76 6.53 -33.58
N VAL A 193 -4.18 5.29 -33.78
CA VAL A 193 -4.42 4.36 -32.65
C VAL A 193 -3.15 4.10 -31.86
N GLY A 194 -1.98 4.05 -32.52
CA GLY A 194 -0.69 3.98 -31.84
C GLY A 194 -0.40 5.20 -30.94
N LEU A 195 -0.73 6.40 -31.43
CA LEU A 195 -0.64 7.63 -30.63
C LEU A 195 -1.60 7.59 -29.42
N LEU A 196 -2.86 7.19 -29.67
CA LEU A 196 -3.88 7.05 -28.61
C LEU A 196 -3.46 6.03 -27.55
N GLY A 197 -2.81 4.92 -27.94
CA GLY A 197 -2.23 3.95 -27.02
C GLY A 197 -1.20 4.56 -26.06
N ARG A 198 -0.33 5.45 -26.57
CA ARG A 198 0.63 6.17 -25.72
C ARG A 198 -0.06 7.10 -24.71
N LEU A 199 -1.13 7.78 -25.12
CA LEU A 199 -1.91 8.63 -24.21
C LEU A 199 -2.60 7.81 -23.11
N VAL A 200 -3.18 6.66 -23.46
CA VAL A 200 -3.77 5.72 -22.49
C VAL A 200 -2.72 5.24 -21.49
N ALA A 201 -1.55 4.82 -21.98
CA ALA A 201 -0.47 4.34 -21.11
C ALA A 201 0.01 5.44 -20.13
N SER A 202 0.16 6.68 -20.60
CA SER A 202 0.51 7.84 -19.77
C SER A 202 -0.56 8.11 -18.71
N ALA A 203 -1.84 8.05 -19.07
CA ALA A 203 -2.94 8.23 -18.11
C ALA A 203 -2.95 7.15 -17.04
N VAL A 204 -2.76 5.87 -17.42
CA VAL A 204 -2.63 4.75 -16.46
C VAL A 204 -1.48 4.98 -15.49
N GLN A 205 -0.31 5.41 -16.00
CA GLN A 205 0.86 5.70 -15.17
C GLN A 205 0.57 6.81 -14.16
N ASN A 206 -0.02 7.91 -14.62
CA ASN A 206 -0.30 9.07 -13.76
C ASN A 206 -1.32 8.73 -12.66
N ILE A 207 -2.41 8.03 -13.01
CA ILE A 207 -3.43 7.63 -12.03
C ILE A 207 -2.85 6.66 -10.99
N ARG A 208 -2.09 5.65 -11.41
CA ARG A 208 -1.43 4.71 -10.49
C ARG A 208 -0.40 5.40 -9.57
N ALA A 209 0.37 6.35 -10.10
CA ALA A 209 1.31 7.13 -9.30
C ALA A 209 0.57 7.95 -8.24
N TYR A 210 -0.54 8.60 -8.60
CA TYR A 210 -1.38 9.37 -7.69
C TYR A 210 -2.01 8.48 -6.59
N GLU A 211 -2.52 7.30 -6.95
CA GLU A 211 -3.07 6.35 -5.98
C GLU A 211 -2.01 5.85 -4.99
N ALA A 212 -0.80 5.55 -5.48
CA ALA A 212 0.32 5.15 -4.63
C ALA A 212 0.73 6.28 -3.66
N GLU A 213 0.85 7.50 -4.17
CA GLU A 213 1.15 8.69 -3.35
C GLU A 213 0.07 8.92 -2.29
N ARG A 214 -1.20 8.85 -2.66
CA ARG A 214 -2.32 9.01 -1.74
C ARG A 214 -2.29 7.99 -0.61
N LYS A 215 -2.06 6.70 -0.92
CA LYS A 215 -1.91 5.65 0.10
C LYS A 215 -0.76 5.95 1.07
N THR A 216 0.38 6.38 0.54
CA THR A 216 1.55 6.74 1.36
C THR A 216 1.25 7.92 2.27
N VAL A 217 0.57 8.95 1.76
CA VAL A 217 0.16 10.12 2.57
C VAL A 217 -0.83 9.73 3.66
N GLU A 218 -1.81 8.86 3.37
CA GLU A 218 -2.77 8.37 4.36
C GLU A 218 -2.07 7.58 5.47
N GLU A 219 -1.10 6.72 5.11
CA GLU A 219 -0.31 5.95 6.07
C GLU A 219 0.57 6.84 6.94
N LEU A 220 1.26 7.83 6.34
CA LEU A 220 2.06 8.81 7.08
C LEU A 220 1.20 9.63 8.06
N ARG A 221 0.01 10.03 7.66
CA ARG A 221 -0.95 10.73 8.55
C ARG A 221 -1.37 9.86 9.72
N ARG A 222 -1.67 8.59 9.46
CA ARG A 222 -2.01 7.61 10.50
C ARG A 222 -0.87 7.44 11.49
N LEU A 223 0.37 7.25 11.02
CA LEU A 223 1.54 7.14 11.88
C LEU A 223 1.79 8.41 12.69
N SER A 224 1.62 9.59 12.07
CA SER A 224 1.77 10.87 12.76
C SER A 224 0.72 11.05 13.87
N ALA A 225 -0.54 10.67 13.63
CA ALA A 225 -1.60 10.72 14.64
C ALA A 225 -1.28 9.78 15.81
N LEU A 226 -0.90 8.52 15.55
CA LEU A 226 -0.50 7.57 16.58
C LEU A 226 0.67 8.08 17.42
N ARG A 227 1.65 8.77 16.79
CA ARG A 227 2.77 9.38 17.50
C ARG A 227 2.33 10.56 18.39
N ALA A 228 1.40 11.37 17.93
CA ALA A 228 0.86 12.49 18.73
C ALA A 228 0.07 11.97 19.94
N ASP A 229 -0.76 10.96 19.76
CA ASP A 229 -1.51 10.31 20.82
C ASP A 229 -0.58 9.68 21.86
N PHE A 230 0.52 9.05 21.42
CA PHE A 230 1.57 8.54 22.28
C PHE A 230 2.15 9.61 23.20
N VAL A 231 2.63 10.72 22.61
CA VAL A 231 3.24 11.82 23.39
C VAL A 231 2.24 12.41 24.38
N SER A 232 0.99 12.54 23.97
CA SER A 232 -0.10 13.04 24.84
C SER A 232 -0.35 12.10 26.01
N LEU A 233 -0.48 10.79 25.75
CA LEU A 233 -0.74 9.78 26.76
C LEU A 233 0.41 9.70 27.78
N VAL A 234 1.67 9.59 27.31
CA VAL A 234 2.86 9.55 28.18
C VAL A 234 2.92 10.80 29.05
N SER A 235 2.67 11.98 28.45
CA SER A 235 2.67 13.23 29.20
C SER A 235 1.61 13.25 30.30
N HIS A 236 0.43 12.70 30.03
CA HIS A 236 -0.66 12.60 31.01
C HIS A 236 -0.30 11.62 32.15
N GLU A 237 0.18 10.42 31.79
CA GLU A 237 0.54 9.37 32.75
C GLU A 237 1.77 9.74 33.61
N LEU A 238 2.64 10.62 33.13
CA LEU A 238 3.74 11.19 33.94
C LEU A 238 3.28 12.30 34.86
N ARG A 239 2.34 13.14 34.41
CA ARG A 239 1.91 14.34 35.17
C ARG A 239 1.22 13.98 36.48
N THR A 240 0.38 12.94 36.46
CA THR A 240 -0.43 12.56 37.64
C THR A 240 0.45 12.13 38.83
N PRO A 241 1.38 11.15 38.72
CA PRO A 241 2.26 10.76 39.79
C PRO A 241 3.22 11.88 40.20
N MET A 242 3.73 12.68 39.25
CA MET A 242 4.53 13.86 39.58
C MET A 242 3.79 14.85 40.48
N ALA A 243 2.52 15.14 40.17
CA ALA A 243 1.70 16.03 40.99
C ALA A 243 1.48 15.48 42.41
N ALA A 244 1.28 14.17 42.54
CA ALA A 244 1.18 13.51 43.85
C ALA A 244 2.47 13.60 44.65
N VAL A 245 3.63 13.31 44.02
CA VAL A 245 4.96 13.44 44.66
C VAL A 245 5.21 14.88 45.12
N ILE A 246 5.00 15.84 44.23
CA ILE A 246 5.24 17.28 44.55
C ILE A 246 4.31 17.75 45.67
N GLY A 247 3.00 17.44 45.60
CA GLY A 247 2.02 17.82 46.59
C GLY A 247 2.30 17.22 47.98
N SER A 248 2.66 15.94 48.02
CA SER A 248 3.06 15.24 49.25
C SER A 248 4.33 15.84 49.85
N ALA A 249 5.36 16.08 49.04
CA ALA A 249 6.60 16.70 49.49
C ALA A 249 6.37 18.12 50.02
N GLN A 250 5.56 18.93 49.31
CA GLN A 250 5.19 20.27 49.78
C GLN A 250 4.39 20.24 51.10
N THR A 251 3.47 19.28 51.24
CA THR A 251 2.70 19.11 52.47
C THR A 251 3.60 18.73 53.63
N LEU A 252 4.50 17.80 53.46
CA LEU A 252 5.52 17.44 54.44
C LEU A 252 6.41 18.65 54.81
N GLN A 253 6.85 19.42 53.82
CA GLN A 253 7.74 20.57 54.04
C GLN A 253 7.04 21.70 54.83
N LEU A 254 5.80 22.03 54.44
CA LEU A 254 5.08 23.18 55.03
C LEU A 254 4.44 22.84 56.38
N ARG A 255 3.98 21.60 56.58
CA ARG A 255 3.15 21.20 57.73
C ARG A 255 3.78 20.10 58.57
N TRP A 256 5.09 19.88 58.48
CA TRP A 256 5.81 18.82 59.19
C TRP A 256 5.44 18.71 60.69
N ARG A 257 5.34 19.88 61.41
CA ARG A 257 5.05 19.93 62.83
C ARG A 257 3.59 19.69 63.18
N GLU A 258 2.69 19.83 62.19
CA GLU A 258 1.25 19.66 62.40
C GLU A 258 0.82 18.21 62.14
N LEU A 259 1.58 17.48 61.33
CA LEU A 259 1.29 16.09 60.95
C LEU A 259 1.66 15.12 62.08
N THR A 260 0.85 14.06 62.23
CA THR A 260 1.19 12.91 63.07
C THR A 260 2.34 12.08 62.47
N ALA A 261 2.94 11.18 63.26
CA ALA A 261 3.96 10.30 62.74
C ALA A 261 3.42 9.42 61.60
N ASP A 262 2.26 8.79 61.76
CA ASP A 262 1.58 7.96 60.78
C ASP A 262 1.26 8.73 59.49
N GLN A 263 0.81 9.99 59.57
CA GLN A 263 0.57 10.81 58.40
C GLN A 263 1.87 11.13 57.64
N ARG A 264 2.97 11.39 58.30
CA ARG A 264 4.27 11.61 57.68
C ARG A 264 4.73 10.33 56.96
N GLU A 265 4.59 9.18 57.58
CA GLU A 265 4.93 7.88 57.05
C GLU A 265 4.09 7.61 55.79
N SER A 266 2.76 7.81 55.85
CA SER A 266 1.87 7.66 54.68
C SER A 266 2.27 8.57 53.51
N PHE A 267 2.67 9.84 53.74
CA PHE A 267 3.15 10.70 52.69
C PHE A 267 4.49 10.26 52.10
N LEU A 268 5.42 9.71 52.93
CA LEU A 268 6.69 9.17 52.50
C LEU A 268 6.48 7.90 51.63
N GLU A 269 5.60 7.02 52.07
CA GLU A 269 5.19 5.82 51.33
C GLU A 269 4.58 6.18 49.96
N LEU A 270 3.70 7.19 49.93
CA LEU A 270 3.09 7.69 48.71
C LEU A 270 4.16 8.25 47.75
N ILE A 271 5.11 9.03 48.25
CA ILE A 271 6.23 9.55 47.44
C ILE A 271 7.07 8.41 46.89
N ALA A 272 7.43 7.43 47.72
CA ALA A 272 8.23 6.28 47.31
C ALA A 272 7.50 5.44 46.23
N GLY A 273 6.23 5.15 46.43
CA GLY A 273 5.39 4.38 45.51
C GLY A 273 5.21 5.08 44.16
N GLU A 274 4.86 6.37 44.17
CA GLU A 274 4.68 7.11 42.92
C GLU A 274 6.00 7.36 42.17
N THR A 275 7.13 7.48 42.88
CA THR A 275 8.47 7.59 42.27
C THR A 275 8.88 6.26 41.60
N SER A 276 8.61 5.12 42.25
CA SER A 276 8.85 3.78 41.67
C SER A 276 8.01 3.56 40.42
N ARG A 277 6.73 3.96 40.46
CA ARG A 277 5.82 3.90 39.31
C ARG A 277 6.32 4.76 38.14
N LEU A 278 6.83 5.97 38.41
CA LEU A 278 7.44 6.84 37.39
C LEU A 278 8.67 6.19 36.77
N ALA A 279 9.54 5.56 37.55
CA ALA A 279 10.73 4.86 37.03
C ALA A 279 10.35 3.73 36.09
N THR A 280 9.34 2.90 36.44
CA THR A 280 8.81 1.82 35.59
C THR A 280 8.25 2.41 34.28
N LEU A 281 7.46 3.46 34.36
CA LEU A 281 6.86 4.10 33.18
C LEU A 281 7.91 4.65 32.21
N ILE A 282 8.95 5.30 32.73
CA ILE A 282 10.08 5.78 31.93
C ILE A 282 10.82 4.62 31.26
N SER A 283 11.06 3.54 32.01
CA SER A 283 11.67 2.30 31.47
C SER A 283 10.84 1.71 30.35
N ASP A 284 9.52 1.61 30.50
CA ASP A 284 8.60 1.08 29.49
C ASP A 284 8.62 1.92 28.20
N VAL A 285 8.65 3.26 28.34
CA VAL A 285 8.76 4.18 27.19
C VAL A 285 10.08 4.00 26.45
N LEU A 286 11.20 3.87 27.20
CA LEU A 286 12.53 3.63 26.61
C LEU A 286 12.63 2.26 25.94
N ASP A 287 12.10 1.22 26.59
CA ASP A 287 12.07 -0.13 26.02
C ASP A 287 11.23 -0.18 24.75
N THR A 288 10.05 0.44 24.74
CA THR A 288 9.20 0.57 23.54
C THR A 288 9.93 1.29 22.41
N SER A 289 10.63 2.38 22.72
CA SER A 289 11.41 3.14 21.73
C SER A 289 12.56 2.29 21.15
N ARG A 290 13.23 1.48 21.95
CA ARG A 290 14.32 0.58 21.52
C ARG A 290 13.78 -0.59 20.67
N ILE A 291 12.62 -1.14 21.03
CA ILE A 291 11.94 -2.18 20.24
C ILE A 291 11.62 -1.63 18.86
N ASP A 292 11.04 -0.43 18.77
CA ASP A 292 10.71 0.23 17.49
C ASP A 292 11.90 0.50 16.60
N ALA A 293 13.01 0.90 17.21
CA ALA A 293 14.25 1.17 16.50
C ALA A 293 15.02 -0.12 16.12
N GLY A 294 14.56 -1.30 16.54
CA GLY A 294 15.28 -2.56 16.38
C GLY A 294 16.62 -2.60 17.14
N THR A 295 16.79 -1.75 18.17
CA THR A 295 18.02 -1.62 18.96
C THR A 295 17.91 -2.27 20.35
N PHE A 296 16.82 -2.97 20.60
CA PHE A 296 16.62 -3.68 21.85
C PHE A 296 17.57 -4.88 21.93
N THR A 297 18.44 -4.89 22.92
CA THR A 297 19.49 -5.91 23.07
C THR A 297 19.17 -6.87 24.20
N PHE A 298 19.50 -8.14 23.99
CA PHE A 298 19.28 -9.23 24.95
C PHE A 298 20.61 -9.87 25.34
N ARG A 299 20.71 -10.30 26.60
CA ARG A 299 21.85 -11.06 27.13
C ARG A 299 21.41 -12.48 27.39
N PHE A 300 21.48 -13.32 26.38
CA PHE A 300 21.06 -14.70 26.46
C PHE A 300 21.99 -15.54 27.31
N SER A 301 21.43 -16.23 28.29
CA SER A 301 22.09 -17.25 29.14
C SER A 301 21.11 -18.41 29.36
N ASP A 302 21.60 -19.48 30.00
CA ASP A 302 20.73 -20.55 30.44
C ASP A 302 19.95 -20.08 31.67
N VAL A 303 18.64 -20.20 31.65
CA VAL A 303 17.71 -19.70 32.67
C VAL A 303 16.96 -20.86 33.29
N ASP A 304 17.03 -20.95 34.62
CA ASP A 304 16.14 -21.77 35.44
C ASP A 304 14.81 -21.04 35.62
N LEU A 305 13.83 -21.38 34.74
CA LEU A 305 12.50 -20.76 34.79
C LEU A 305 11.74 -21.11 36.07
N GLY A 306 11.95 -22.29 36.66
CA GLY A 306 11.30 -22.65 37.89
C GLY A 306 11.68 -21.73 39.04
N GLN A 307 12.98 -21.43 39.19
CA GLN A 307 13.45 -20.46 40.17
C GLN A 307 12.97 -19.05 39.84
N LEU A 308 13.05 -18.61 38.58
CA LEU A 308 12.63 -17.29 38.15
C LEU A 308 11.14 -17.03 38.44
N ILE A 309 10.29 -18.04 38.23
CA ILE A 309 8.84 -17.96 38.52
C ILE A 309 8.62 -17.84 40.02
N ARG A 310 9.27 -18.70 40.85
CA ARG A 310 9.13 -18.65 42.32
C ARG A 310 9.53 -17.26 42.87
N ASP A 311 10.66 -16.72 42.41
CA ASP A 311 11.14 -15.41 42.83
C ASP A 311 10.17 -14.28 42.42
N SER A 312 9.63 -14.36 41.19
CA SER A 312 8.67 -13.38 40.68
C SER A 312 7.35 -13.41 41.45
N VAL A 313 6.84 -14.61 41.75
CA VAL A 313 5.62 -14.80 42.56
C VAL A 313 5.83 -14.31 43.99
N ALA A 314 6.95 -14.63 44.65
CA ALA A 314 7.27 -14.13 45.99
C ALA A 314 7.34 -12.58 46.02
N THR A 315 7.90 -11.96 44.98
CA THR A 315 7.93 -10.49 44.86
C THR A 315 6.53 -9.92 44.72
N ALA A 316 5.68 -10.51 43.87
CA ALA A 316 4.31 -10.06 43.61
C ALA A 316 3.41 -10.24 44.86
N GLU A 317 3.62 -11.32 45.64
CA GLU A 317 2.89 -11.62 46.87
C GLU A 317 3.14 -10.56 47.96
N VAL A 318 4.40 -10.11 48.09
CA VAL A 318 4.75 -9.02 49.04
C VAL A 318 4.12 -7.69 48.61
N SER A 319 3.88 -7.49 47.34
CA SER A 319 3.34 -6.21 46.79
C SER A 319 1.81 -6.13 46.81
N SER A 320 1.10 -7.18 47.24
CA SER A 320 -0.36 -7.23 47.25
C SER A 320 -0.91 -7.81 48.55
N ASP A 321 -1.56 -6.98 49.33
CA ASP A 321 -2.27 -7.40 50.56
C ASP A 321 -3.69 -7.95 50.27
N GLU A 322 -4.25 -7.66 49.07
CA GLU A 322 -5.65 -7.94 48.76
C GLU A 322 -5.86 -9.19 47.90
N VAL A 323 -4.85 -9.60 47.11
CA VAL A 323 -4.95 -10.72 46.17
C VAL A 323 -3.82 -11.71 46.43
N ALA A 324 -4.16 -12.93 46.71
CA ALA A 324 -3.16 -13.99 46.91
C ALA A 324 -2.57 -14.44 45.58
N VAL A 325 -1.25 -14.70 45.53
CA VAL A 325 -0.58 -15.21 44.32
C VAL A 325 0.02 -16.58 44.60
N ARG A 326 -0.31 -17.58 43.80
CA ARG A 326 0.21 -18.94 43.99
C ARG A 326 0.89 -19.49 42.75
N ALA A 327 2.04 -20.17 42.94
CA ALA A 327 2.75 -20.87 41.91
C ALA A 327 2.57 -22.41 42.01
N ASP A 328 2.22 -23.05 40.90
CA ASP A 328 2.23 -24.49 40.67
C ASP A 328 3.25 -24.78 39.55
N VAL A 329 4.51 -25.06 39.97
CA VAL A 329 5.61 -25.36 39.03
C VAL A 329 5.78 -26.86 38.95
N ARG A 330 5.45 -27.46 37.82
CA ARG A 330 5.58 -28.89 37.56
C ARG A 330 6.97 -29.21 37.02
N GLU A 331 7.86 -29.63 37.89
CA GLU A 331 9.22 -30.02 37.52
C GLU A 331 9.30 -31.48 37.03
N PRO A 332 10.28 -31.85 36.16
CA PRO A 332 11.34 -30.95 35.67
C PRO A 332 10.92 -30.06 34.53
N LEU A 333 11.35 -28.81 34.55
CA LEU A 333 11.23 -27.91 33.41
C LEU A 333 12.51 -27.93 32.57
N PRO A 334 12.41 -27.92 31.21
CA PRO A 334 13.57 -27.72 30.35
C PRO A 334 14.27 -26.38 30.66
N VAL A 335 15.60 -26.36 30.55
CA VAL A 335 16.37 -25.11 30.58
C VAL A 335 15.98 -24.29 29.37
N VAL A 336 15.79 -23.00 29.56
CA VAL A 336 15.47 -22.07 28.47
C VAL A 336 16.64 -21.13 28.24
N ARG A 337 17.07 -20.98 26.98
CA ARG A 337 18.09 -20.01 26.63
C ARG A 337 17.43 -18.63 26.46
N GLY A 338 17.67 -17.73 27.42
CA GLY A 338 16.99 -16.43 27.46
C GLY A 338 17.76 -15.40 28.29
N ASP A 339 17.23 -14.18 28.29
CA ASP A 339 17.69 -13.09 29.17
C ASP A 339 16.84 -13.11 30.47
N PRO A 340 17.43 -13.44 31.61
CA PRO A 340 16.68 -13.62 32.87
C PRO A 340 16.00 -12.33 33.34
N GLU A 341 16.61 -11.17 33.13
CA GLU A 341 16.02 -9.88 33.51
C GLU A 341 14.79 -9.55 32.67
N ARG A 342 14.86 -9.81 31.36
CA ARG A 342 13.76 -9.59 30.43
C ARG A 342 12.62 -10.60 30.63
N LEU A 343 12.93 -11.87 30.88
CA LEU A 343 11.91 -12.87 31.22
C LEU A 343 11.23 -12.54 32.56
N ARG A 344 11.98 -12.03 33.54
CA ARG A 344 11.43 -11.51 34.79
C ARG A 344 10.46 -10.34 34.51
N GLN A 345 10.85 -9.42 33.64
CA GLN A 345 9.99 -8.30 33.22
C GLN A 345 8.67 -8.79 32.60
N VAL A 346 8.70 -9.85 31.78
CA VAL A 346 7.47 -10.46 31.23
C VAL A 346 6.58 -10.98 32.36
N LEU A 347 7.16 -11.79 33.29
CA LEU A 347 6.40 -12.36 34.41
C LEU A 347 5.79 -11.26 35.29
N MET A 348 6.56 -10.23 35.64
CA MET A 348 6.05 -9.12 36.45
C MET A 348 4.93 -8.38 35.75
N ASN A 349 5.05 -8.10 34.44
CA ASN A 349 3.98 -7.46 33.68
C ASN A 349 2.68 -8.28 33.67
N LEU A 350 2.79 -9.61 33.60
CA LEU A 350 1.61 -10.50 33.65
C LEU A 350 1.02 -10.54 35.05
N LEU A 351 1.86 -10.67 36.09
CA LEU A 351 1.44 -10.72 37.50
C LEU A 351 0.79 -9.41 37.93
N ASP A 352 1.41 -8.28 37.65
CA ASP A 352 0.86 -6.95 37.97
C ASP A 352 -0.51 -6.73 37.31
N ASN A 353 -0.68 -7.17 36.06
CA ASN A 353 -1.97 -7.11 35.39
C ASN A 353 -2.99 -8.04 36.08
N ALA A 354 -2.61 -9.29 36.39
CA ALA A 354 -3.48 -10.27 37.01
C ALA A 354 -3.97 -9.77 38.39
N ILE A 355 -3.06 -9.25 39.24
CA ILE A 355 -3.38 -8.67 40.55
C ILE A 355 -4.28 -7.44 40.37
N LYS A 356 -3.91 -6.54 39.52
CA LYS A 356 -4.63 -5.29 39.26
C LYS A 356 -6.09 -5.50 38.86
N TYR A 357 -6.39 -6.52 38.06
CA TYR A 357 -7.73 -6.76 37.54
C TYR A 357 -8.52 -7.79 38.33
N SER A 358 -7.88 -8.56 39.22
CA SER A 358 -8.58 -9.48 40.12
C SER A 358 -9.40 -8.71 41.17
N PRO A 359 -10.57 -9.24 41.58
CA PRO A 359 -11.27 -8.76 42.78
C PRO A 359 -10.47 -8.99 44.07
N ALA A 360 -10.67 -8.10 45.05
CA ALA A 360 -10.08 -8.31 46.39
C ALA A 360 -10.55 -9.61 47.00
N GLY A 361 -9.63 -10.38 47.64
CA GLY A 361 -9.89 -11.68 48.23
C GLY A 361 -9.83 -12.87 47.27
N ASP A 362 -9.61 -12.62 45.97
CA ASP A 362 -9.41 -13.67 44.98
C ASP A 362 -7.93 -14.10 44.86
N GLU A 363 -7.68 -15.13 44.06
CA GLU A 363 -6.36 -15.75 43.87
C GLU A 363 -5.91 -15.67 42.42
N VAL A 364 -4.68 -15.22 42.17
CA VAL A 364 -3.94 -15.33 40.92
C VAL A 364 -3.13 -16.63 40.93
N GLN A 365 -3.30 -17.44 39.90
CA GLN A 365 -2.61 -18.72 39.77
C GLN A 365 -1.57 -18.64 38.64
N VAL A 366 -0.32 -18.97 38.98
CA VAL A 366 0.77 -19.18 38.03
C VAL A 366 1.04 -20.66 37.90
N ARG A 367 0.87 -21.22 36.70
CA ARG A 367 1.12 -22.64 36.45
C ARG A 367 2.22 -22.78 35.40
N ALA A 368 3.26 -23.55 35.71
CA ALA A 368 4.36 -23.81 34.77
C ALA A 368 4.53 -25.30 34.52
N TYR A 369 4.65 -25.71 33.27
CA TYR A 369 4.80 -27.09 32.86
C TYR A 369 5.55 -27.23 31.54
N ALA A 370 6.15 -28.40 31.31
CA ALA A 370 6.77 -28.76 30.05
C ALA A 370 5.77 -29.47 29.14
N GLU A 371 5.72 -29.06 27.87
CA GLU A 371 4.93 -29.70 26.83
C GLU A 371 5.69 -29.64 25.51
N ASP A 372 5.87 -30.78 24.84
CA ASP A 372 6.54 -30.89 23.52
C ASP A 372 7.94 -30.22 23.45
N GLY A 373 8.73 -30.31 24.52
CA GLY A 373 10.06 -29.72 24.62
C GLY A 373 10.05 -28.18 24.81
N ARG A 374 8.89 -27.61 25.10
CA ARG A 374 8.68 -26.18 25.39
C ARG A 374 8.28 -26.02 26.86
N VAL A 375 8.45 -24.82 27.37
CA VAL A 375 7.96 -24.44 28.70
C VAL A 375 6.78 -23.52 28.53
N ARG A 376 5.63 -23.93 29.09
CA ARG A 376 4.43 -23.10 29.16
C ARG A 376 4.20 -22.54 30.54
N ILE A 377 3.92 -21.27 30.63
CA ILE A 377 3.63 -20.53 31.85
C ILE A 377 2.28 -19.84 31.69
N ASP A 378 1.30 -20.33 32.44
CA ASP A 378 -0.06 -19.76 32.45
C ASP A 378 -0.19 -18.85 33.68
N VAL A 379 -0.53 -17.59 33.48
CA VAL A 379 -0.93 -16.67 34.55
C VAL A 379 -2.44 -16.43 34.43
N ARG A 380 -3.16 -16.93 35.44
CA ARG A 380 -4.62 -16.90 35.47
C ARG A 380 -5.13 -15.91 36.51
N ASP A 381 -5.99 -15.03 36.11
CA ASP A 381 -6.77 -14.12 36.97
C ASP A 381 -8.26 -14.46 36.97
N ARG A 382 -8.98 -13.87 37.92
CA ARG A 382 -10.46 -13.91 38.03
C ARG A 382 -11.12 -12.55 37.80
N GLY A 383 -10.49 -11.73 36.97
CA GLY A 383 -10.95 -10.40 36.64
C GLY A 383 -12.22 -10.37 35.76
N PRO A 384 -12.61 -9.22 35.25
CA PRO A 384 -13.81 -9.04 34.44
C PRO A 384 -13.74 -9.74 33.07
N GLY A 385 -12.56 -10.28 32.70
CA GLY A 385 -12.34 -10.87 31.40
C GLY A 385 -12.21 -9.84 30.28
N ILE A 386 -11.89 -10.34 29.07
CA ILE A 386 -11.57 -9.54 27.89
C ILE A 386 -12.43 -10.01 26.73
N ALA A 387 -13.18 -9.07 26.10
CA ALA A 387 -13.99 -9.37 24.95
C ALA A 387 -13.12 -9.88 23.77
N ARG A 388 -13.64 -10.80 22.98
CA ARG A 388 -12.88 -11.43 21.88
C ARG A 388 -12.30 -10.44 20.89
N GLU A 389 -13.01 -9.36 20.62
CA GLU A 389 -12.59 -8.26 19.75
C GLU A 389 -11.40 -7.47 20.29
N ASP A 390 -11.27 -7.38 21.63
CA ASP A 390 -10.20 -6.62 22.30
C ASP A 390 -8.94 -7.46 22.56
N GLN A 391 -9.00 -8.80 22.48
CA GLN A 391 -7.88 -9.69 22.81
C GLN A 391 -6.63 -9.48 21.93
N ARG A 392 -6.80 -8.97 20.73
CA ARG A 392 -5.67 -8.55 19.88
C ARG A 392 -5.16 -7.17 20.26
N LEU A 393 -6.08 -6.27 20.55
CA LEU A 393 -5.80 -4.87 20.87
C LEU A 393 -4.94 -4.71 22.12
N ILE A 394 -5.14 -5.55 23.17
CA ILE A 394 -4.38 -5.45 24.43
C ILE A 394 -2.87 -5.69 24.27
N PHE A 395 -2.43 -6.31 23.18
CA PHE A 395 -1.03 -6.53 22.85
C PHE A 395 -0.46 -5.46 21.91
N GLU A 396 -1.30 -4.57 21.39
CA GLU A 396 -0.84 -3.44 20.61
C GLU A 396 -0.33 -2.34 21.54
N LYS A 397 0.51 -1.45 21.03
CA LYS A 397 0.98 -0.29 21.79
C LYS A 397 -0.21 0.56 22.21
N PHE A 398 -0.28 0.85 23.51
CA PHE A 398 -1.38 1.60 24.13
C PHE A 398 -2.74 0.91 24.05
N GLY A 399 -2.75 -0.38 23.73
CA GLY A 399 -3.95 -1.18 23.70
C GLY A 399 -4.61 -1.23 25.07
N ARG A 400 -5.81 -0.65 25.19
CA ARG A 400 -6.62 -0.62 26.40
C ARG A 400 -8.06 -0.96 26.07
N VAL A 401 -8.67 -1.79 26.90
CA VAL A 401 -10.10 -2.06 26.83
C VAL A 401 -10.84 -0.87 27.44
N THR A 402 -11.66 -0.19 26.65
CA THR A 402 -12.40 1.04 27.05
C THR A 402 -13.67 0.74 27.85
N ALA A 403 -14.10 -0.52 27.92
CA ALA A 403 -15.35 -0.90 28.58
C ALA A 403 -15.21 -0.93 30.10
N GLY A 404 -15.65 0.12 30.76
CA GLY A 404 -16.19 0.07 32.14
C GLY A 404 -15.21 0.19 33.30
N ASN A 405 -13.89 0.11 33.17
CA ASN A 405 -12.98 0.21 34.30
C ASN A 405 -11.69 0.98 33.94
N THR A 406 -11.67 2.26 34.29
CA THR A 406 -10.53 3.16 34.07
C THR A 406 -9.42 2.96 35.12
N ARG A 407 -8.91 1.73 35.30
CA ARG A 407 -7.73 1.56 36.16
C ARG A 407 -6.49 2.13 35.43
N PRO A 408 -5.64 2.91 36.13
CA PRO A 408 -4.51 3.61 35.52
C PRO A 408 -3.50 2.63 34.91
N GLY A 409 -2.94 2.96 33.76
CA GLY A 409 -1.91 2.13 33.09
C GLY A 409 -1.63 2.61 31.67
N THR A 410 -0.40 2.41 31.20
CA THR A 410 0.11 2.91 29.91
C THR A 410 -0.35 2.10 28.71
N GLY A 411 -0.74 0.82 28.90
CA GLY A 411 -0.96 -0.13 27.81
C GLY A 411 0.33 -0.55 27.09
N LEU A 412 1.50 -0.36 27.72
CA LEU A 412 2.80 -0.77 27.15
C LEU A 412 3.27 -2.13 27.67
N GLY A 413 2.90 -2.51 28.89
CA GLY A 413 3.44 -3.71 29.54
C GLY A 413 3.20 -5.00 28.75
N LEU A 414 1.98 -5.23 28.23
CA LEU A 414 1.67 -6.42 27.42
C LEU A 414 2.35 -6.40 26.05
N PHE A 415 2.47 -5.23 25.43
CA PHE A 415 3.24 -5.07 24.18
C PHE A 415 4.72 -5.41 24.40
N ILE A 416 5.34 -4.89 25.46
CA ILE A 416 6.74 -5.21 25.82
C ILE A 416 6.89 -6.70 26.14
N ALA A 417 5.98 -7.25 26.95
CA ALA A 417 6.00 -8.68 27.31
C ALA A 417 5.93 -9.58 26.06
N ARG A 418 5.05 -9.27 25.11
CA ARG A 418 4.93 -10.00 23.85
C ARG A 418 6.20 -9.86 22.99
N SER A 419 6.73 -8.65 22.85
CA SER A 419 7.96 -8.41 22.09
C SER A 419 9.16 -9.16 22.67
N ILE A 420 9.26 -9.24 24.00
CA ILE A 420 10.30 -10.03 24.69
C ILE A 420 10.09 -11.52 24.42
N ALA A 421 8.86 -12.04 24.54
CA ALA A 421 8.55 -13.44 24.27
C ALA A 421 8.92 -13.83 22.83
N GLU A 422 8.54 -13.03 21.84
CA GLU A 422 8.86 -13.22 20.42
C GLU A 422 10.37 -13.21 20.16
N ALA A 423 11.12 -12.31 20.80
CA ALA A 423 12.57 -12.26 20.69
C ALA A 423 13.28 -13.49 21.30
N HIS A 424 12.62 -14.20 22.21
CA HIS A 424 13.07 -15.48 22.79
C HIS A 424 12.59 -16.70 21.97
N GLY A 425 11.99 -16.49 20.78
CA GLY A 425 11.45 -17.57 19.94
C GLY A 425 10.17 -18.20 20.52
N GLY A 426 9.53 -17.49 21.45
CA GLY A 426 8.30 -17.87 22.10
C GLY A 426 7.07 -17.12 21.61
N THR A 427 5.94 -17.35 22.28
CA THR A 427 4.68 -16.62 22.05
C THR A 427 4.06 -16.20 23.36
N LEU A 428 3.26 -15.12 23.32
CA LEU A 428 2.40 -14.69 24.42
C LEU A 428 0.98 -14.56 23.91
N GLU A 429 0.08 -15.38 24.48
CA GLU A 429 -1.32 -15.46 24.06
C GLU A 429 -2.25 -15.20 25.25
N VAL A 430 -3.53 -14.92 24.96
CA VAL A 430 -4.58 -14.77 25.95
C VAL A 430 -5.80 -15.60 25.58
N ALA A 431 -6.33 -16.31 26.58
CA ALA A 431 -7.63 -16.95 26.52
C ALA A 431 -8.53 -16.34 27.61
N SER A 432 -9.60 -15.65 27.19
CA SER A 432 -10.48 -14.94 28.11
C SER A 432 -11.92 -14.89 27.58
N ALA A 433 -12.85 -14.76 28.50
CA ALA A 433 -14.25 -14.44 28.23
C ALA A 433 -14.75 -13.47 29.31
N LEU A 434 -15.69 -12.61 28.94
CA LEU A 434 -16.28 -11.66 29.88
C LEU A 434 -16.80 -12.38 31.15
N GLU A 435 -16.54 -11.80 32.30
CA GLU A 435 -16.91 -12.31 33.64
C GLU A 435 -16.28 -13.66 34.04
N ARG A 436 -15.26 -14.13 33.30
CA ARG A 436 -14.57 -15.40 33.57
C ARG A 436 -13.07 -15.27 33.80
N GLY A 437 -12.57 -14.04 33.92
CA GLY A 437 -11.15 -13.74 34.04
C GLY A 437 -10.37 -13.96 32.74
N ALA A 438 -9.05 -13.98 32.84
CA ALA A 438 -8.18 -14.25 31.74
C ALA A 438 -7.08 -15.26 32.12
N VAL A 439 -6.56 -15.94 31.11
CA VAL A 439 -5.36 -16.76 31.17
C VAL A 439 -4.38 -16.25 30.14
N PHE A 440 -3.26 -15.71 30.59
CA PHE A 440 -2.13 -15.35 29.72
C PHE A 440 -1.15 -16.50 29.69
N THR A 441 -0.86 -17.02 28.52
CA THR A 441 0.06 -18.15 28.31
C THR A 441 1.32 -17.63 27.62
N LEU A 442 2.45 -17.70 28.32
CA LEU A 442 3.80 -17.53 27.81
C LEU A 442 4.36 -18.89 27.42
N ASP A 443 4.70 -19.07 26.15
CA ASP A 443 5.26 -20.31 25.60
C ASP A 443 6.69 -20.06 25.14
N LEU A 444 7.68 -20.75 25.68
CA LEU A 444 9.10 -20.56 25.37
C LEU A 444 9.74 -21.87 24.90
N PRO A 445 10.65 -21.86 23.92
CA PRO A 445 11.36 -23.05 23.49
C PRO A 445 12.35 -23.51 24.59
N GLY A 446 12.31 -24.78 24.95
CA GLY A 446 13.34 -25.40 25.75
C GLY A 446 14.64 -25.50 24.96
N SER A 447 15.78 -25.31 25.64
CA SER A 447 17.09 -25.58 25.05
C SER A 447 17.20 -27.08 24.82
N GLN A 448 17.44 -27.52 23.58
CA GLN A 448 17.83 -28.91 23.36
C GLN A 448 19.19 -29.10 23.99
N ALA A 449 19.26 -30.05 24.94
CA ALA A 449 20.48 -30.47 25.61
C ALA A 449 21.47 -31.10 24.63
#